data_f762197fde04cdeec6535932bd8c5f70
#
_entry.id   f762197fde04cdeec6535932bd8c5f70
#
_cell.length_a   1.000
_cell.length_b   1.000
_cell.length_c   1.000
_cell.angle_alpha   90.00
_cell.angle_beta   90.00
_cell.angle_gamma   90.00
#
_symmetry.space_group_name_H-M   'P 1'
#
loop_
_entity.id
_entity.type
_entity.pdbx_description
1 polymer ?
#
loop_
_entity_poly.entity_id
_entity_poly.type
_entity_poly.pdbx_seq_one_letter_code
_entity_poly.pdbx_strand_id
1 'polypeptide(L)'
;MRRNCDIILNDTFLEVRSNSMKVAFVTDSGTGKSIHEYAEQGIISLPLQISVDYTTYQDMETLNRNDCIRLMKEGKVLTTSQPSAGIIEECFESLKAQGVELIIAVPICNGLSGTISTMTAIANSLDIKIICIDTYVTAVVQDYLITNIKKWYDEGKSHLEIQILVENIINSTNTLLVPETLEQFIRGGRMTPLAAKLGQLLKIIPVLQINKKTAGKVDTLTKVRTFRKALSTAVDEIAKDNPDENTLITIAHVANVSEAMNLYHTMTERFPTAKIQVIELPNAIAVHTGIGCIAIQYFKTC
;
A
#
# COMPACT_ATOMS: atom_id res chain seq x y z
N MET A 1 1.92 5.20 -31.03
CA MET A 1 0.79 4.37 -30.57
C MET A 1 1.00 4.07 -29.09
N ARG A 2 0.38 4.86 -28.21
CA ARG A 2 0.36 4.63 -26.78
C ARG A 2 -0.81 3.70 -26.50
N ARG A 3 -0.54 2.43 -26.17
CA ARG A 3 -1.56 1.57 -25.58
C ARG A 3 -1.59 1.92 -24.09
N ASN A 4 -2.70 2.49 -23.67
CA ASN A 4 -3.06 2.68 -22.27
C ASN A 4 -3.03 1.31 -21.59
N CYS A 5 -2.23 1.20 -20.53
CA CYS A 5 -2.43 0.19 -19.49
C CYS A 5 -3.66 0.61 -18.65
N ASP A 6 -4.81 0.64 -19.28
CA ASP A 6 -6.07 0.63 -18.54
C ASP A 6 -6.25 -0.81 -18.03
N ILE A 7 -6.35 -0.90 -16.73
CA ILE A 7 -6.57 -2.09 -15.91
C ILE A 7 -7.28 -3.18 -16.72
N ILE A 8 -6.56 -4.27 -17.00
CA ILE A 8 -7.12 -5.47 -17.62
C ILE A 8 -8.04 -6.17 -16.59
N LEU A 9 -9.14 -5.52 -16.24
CA LEU A 9 -10.23 -6.13 -15.49
C LEU A 9 -11.35 -6.61 -16.43
N ASN A 10 -11.34 -6.18 -17.72
CA ASN A 10 -12.54 -6.30 -18.55
C ASN A 10 -12.73 -7.63 -19.28
N ASP A 11 -11.71 -8.43 -19.56
CA ASP A 11 -11.92 -9.68 -20.32
C ASP A 11 -11.58 -10.95 -19.54
N THR A 12 -10.62 -10.90 -18.62
CA THR A 12 -10.16 -12.10 -17.89
C THR A 12 -11.10 -12.52 -16.74
N PHE A 13 -11.84 -11.57 -16.14
CA PHE A 13 -12.83 -11.89 -15.09
C PHE A 13 -14.11 -12.56 -15.63
N LEU A 14 -14.44 -12.35 -16.92
CA LEU A 14 -15.68 -12.89 -17.51
C LEU A 14 -15.58 -14.38 -17.92
N GLU A 15 -14.36 -14.90 -18.13
CA GLU A 15 -14.19 -16.29 -18.60
C GLU A 15 -14.10 -17.33 -17.48
N VAL A 16 -14.04 -16.92 -16.21
CA VAL A 16 -13.83 -17.82 -15.07
C VAL A 16 -15.16 -18.30 -14.50
N ARG A 17 -15.85 -19.18 -15.22
CA ARG A 17 -17.00 -19.94 -14.74
C ARG A 17 -16.62 -21.40 -14.58
N SER A 18 -15.99 -21.79 -13.47
CA SER A 18 -16.17 -23.15 -12.94
C SER A 18 -15.92 -23.16 -11.45
N ASN A 19 -16.84 -23.78 -10.70
CA ASN A 19 -16.75 -24.02 -9.25
C ASN A 19 -15.59 -24.96 -8.84
N SER A 20 -14.63 -25.23 -9.75
CA SER A 20 -13.51 -26.17 -9.55
C SER A 20 -12.13 -25.56 -9.74
N MET A 21 -12.04 -24.27 -10.11
CA MET A 21 -10.74 -23.61 -10.34
C MET A 21 -9.98 -23.41 -9.03
N LYS A 22 -8.74 -23.91 -8.97
CA LYS A 22 -7.88 -23.70 -7.82
C LYS A 22 -7.22 -22.31 -7.89
N VAL A 23 -7.54 -21.47 -6.93
CA VAL A 23 -7.06 -20.05 -6.86
C VAL A 23 -6.08 -19.88 -5.72
N ALA A 24 -5.01 -19.11 -5.95
CA ALA A 24 -4.09 -18.64 -4.91
C ALA A 24 -4.22 -17.12 -4.74
N PHE A 25 -4.06 -16.65 -3.50
CA PHE A 25 -4.11 -15.24 -3.13
C PHE A 25 -2.72 -14.78 -2.70
N VAL A 26 -2.20 -13.73 -3.36
CA VAL A 26 -0.82 -13.29 -3.19
C VAL A 26 -0.79 -11.78 -2.89
N THR A 27 0.08 -11.38 -1.97
CA THR A 27 0.37 -9.97 -1.67
C THR A 27 1.87 -9.79 -1.44
N ASP A 28 2.29 -8.64 -0.94
CA ASP A 28 3.67 -8.40 -0.49
C ASP A 28 3.68 -7.68 0.87
N SER A 29 4.87 -7.52 1.46
CA SER A 29 5.02 -6.89 2.78
C SER A 29 4.74 -5.39 2.82
N GLY A 30 4.36 -4.78 1.70
CA GLY A 30 3.84 -3.39 1.67
C GLY A 30 2.64 -3.16 2.58
N THR A 31 1.94 -4.23 2.97
CA THR A 31 0.87 -4.22 3.98
C THR A 31 1.37 -3.98 5.41
N GLY A 32 2.63 -4.32 5.69
CA GLY A 32 3.23 -4.28 7.03
C GLY A 32 3.00 -5.54 7.86
N LYS A 33 2.46 -6.62 7.27
CA LYS A 33 2.30 -7.93 7.89
C LYS A 33 3.38 -8.91 7.42
N SER A 34 3.74 -9.85 8.29
CA SER A 34 4.68 -10.94 8.01
C SER A 34 4.07 -12.04 7.13
N ILE A 35 4.93 -12.91 6.58
CA ILE A 35 4.52 -14.12 5.87
C ILE A 35 3.64 -15.00 6.77
N HIS A 36 4.01 -15.14 8.06
CA HIS A 36 3.29 -15.98 9.01
C HIS A 36 1.85 -15.51 9.25
N GLU A 37 1.65 -14.19 9.47
CA GLU A 37 0.32 -13.62 9.69
C GLU A 37 -0.63 -13.85 8.51
N TYR A 38 -0.10 -13.90 7.29
CA TYR A 38 -0.89 -14.19 6.10
C TYR A 38 -1.08 -15.68 5.85
N ALA A 39 -0.07 -16.51 6.16
CA ALA A 39 -0.17 -17.96 6.00
C ALA A 39 -1.34 -18.55 6.80
N GLU A 40 -1.61 -18.05 8.01
CA GLU A 40 -2.77 -18.42 8.82
C GLU A 40 -4.11 -18.14 8.14
N GLN A 41 -4.14 -17.18 7.22
CA GLN A 41 -5.31 -16.80 6.44
C GLN A 41 -5.36 -17.49 5.06
N GLY A 42 -4.36 -18.31 4.73
CA GLY A 42 -4.23 -18.93 3.40
C GLY A 42 -3.89 -17.91 2.30
N ILE A 43 -3.20 -16.84 2.65
CA ILE A 43 -2.68 -15.82 1.75
C ILE A 43 -1.15 -15.94 1.72
N ILE A 44 -0.56 -15.75 0.57
CA ILE A 44 0.90 -15.75 0.39
C ILE A 44 1.40 -14.32 0.38
N SER A 45 2.36 -14.00 1.25
CA SER A 45 3.04 -12.70 1.24
C SER A 45 4.47 -12.87 0.72
N LEU A 46 4.86 -12.04 -0.24
CA LEU A 46 6.22 -12.01 -0.79
C LEU A 46 6.96 -10.81 -0.20
N PRO A 47 8.09 -11.01 0.51
CA PRO A 47 8.75 -9.92 1.20
C PRO A 47 9.39 -8.94 0.22
N LEU A 48 9.10 -7.65 0.39
CA LEU A 48 9.89 -6.57 -0.18
C LEU A 48 11.31 -6.64 0.39
N GLN A 49 12.26 -6.01 -0.26
CA GLN A 49 13.64 -5.99 0.21
C GLN A 49 13.98 -4.60 0.76
N ILE A 50 14.73 -4.58 1.87
CA ILE A 50 15.31 -3.37 2.45
C ILE A 50 16.82 -3.55 2.50
N SER A 51 17.55 -2.64 1.88
CA SER A 51 19.02 -2.66 1.86
C SER A 51 19.57 -1.50 2.68
N VAL A 52 20.58 -1.81 3.48
CA VAL A 52 21.38 -0.85 4.25
C VAL A 52 22.85 -1.24 4.17
N ASP A 53 23.69 -0.28 3.85
CA ASP A 53 25.12 -0.50 3.56
C ASP A 53 25.26 -1.59 2.45
N TYR A 54 25.85 -2.75 2.76
CA TYR A 54 26.06 -3.87 1.82
C TYR A 54 25.15 -5.08 2.11
N THR A 55 24.15 -4.90 2.99
CA THR A 55 23.27 -6.00 3.41
C THR A 55 21.85 -5.75 2.93
N THR A 56 21.24 -6.79 2.35
CA THR A 56 19.82 -6.77 1.95
C THR A 56 19.04 -7.72 2.83
N TYR A 57 17.95 -7.21 3.40
CA TYR A 57 17.05 -7.91 4.28
C TYR A 57 15.70 -8.12 3.59
N GLN A 58 15.02 -9.19 3.96
CA GLN A 58 13.62 -9.42 3.64
C GLN A 58 12.76 -8.66 4.67
N ASP A 59 11.94 -7.74 4.17
CA ASP A 59 11.06 -6.90 4.99
C ASP A 59 10.09 -7.74 5.82
N MET A 60 9.96 -7.43 7.10
CA MET A 60 9.17 -8.13 8.13
C MET A 60 9.66 -9.55 8.48
N GLU A 61 10.64 -10.12 7.75
CA GLU A 61 11.17 -11.46 8.01
C GLU A 61 12.56 -11.41 8.67
N THR A 62 13.55 -10.84 7.98
CA THR A 62 14.91 -10.72 8.49
C THR A 62 15.27 -9.32 8.97
N LEU A 63 14.37 -8.35 8.76
CA LEU A 63 14.42 -7.01 9.33
C LEU A 63 13.06 -6.69 9.94
N ASN A 64 12.96 -6.78 11.26
CA ASN A 64 11.75 -6.40 11.97
C ASN A 64 11.62 -4.86 12.08
N ARG A 65 10.46 -4.40 12.53
CA ARG A 65 10.12 -2.98 12.63
C ARG A 65 11.05 -2.19 13.54
N ASN A 66 11.35 -2.74 14.71
CA ASN A 66 12.20 -2.05 15.70
C ASN A 66 13.63 -1.84 15.16
N ASP A 67 14.18 -2.83 14.48
CA ASP A 67 15.50 -2.73 13.86
C ASP A 67 15.52 -1.75 12.69
N CYS A 68 14.48 -1.75 11.85
CA CYS A 68 14.36 -0.79 10.77
C CYS A 68 14.34 0.65 11.32
N ILE A 69 13.49 0.94 12.29
CA ILE A 69 13.42 2.26 12.93
C ILE A 69 14.71 2.64 13.63
N ARG A 70 15.39 1.68 14.30
CA ARG A 70 16.69 1.92 14.95
C ARG A 70 17.73 2.36 13.92
N LEU A 71 17.87 1.62 12.82
CA LEU A 71 18.81 1.96 11.73
C LEU A 71 18.53 3.34 11.14
N MET A 72 17.25 3.68 10.93
CA MET A 72 16.86 5.01 10.46
C MET A 72 17.23 6.11 11.46
N LYS A 73 17.04 5.89 12.78
CA LYS A 73 17.43 6.84 13.84
C LYS A 73 18.95 7.00 13.96
N GLU A 74 19.71 5.96 13.66
CA GLU A 74 21.17 6.01 13.58
C GLU A 74 21.68 6.76 12.32
N GLY A 75 20.77 7.27 11.47
CA GLY A 75 21.12 8.02 10.27
C GLY A 75 21.58 7.13 9.11
N LYS A 76 21.36 5.82 9.18
CA LYS A 76 21.67 4.93 8.06
C LYS A 76 20.76 5.24 6.87
N VAL A 77 21.33 5.11 5.68
CA VAL A 77 20.59 5.24 4.42
C VAL A 77 20.03 3.90 4.02
N LEU A 78 18.71 3.75 4.18
CA LEU A 78 18.01 2.55 3.74
C LEU A 78 17.41 2.79 2.35
N THR A 79 17.38 1.73 1.54
CA THR A 79 16.70 1.70 0.23
C THR A 79 15.82 0.47 0.15
N THR A 80 14.83 0.49 -0.74
CA THR A 80 13.92 -0.65 -0.92
C THR A 80 13.94 -1.14 -2.36
N SER A 81 13.65 -2.42 -2.54
CA SER A 81 13.33 -3.02 -3.82
C SER A 81 12.12 -3.94 -3.71
N GLN A 82 11.54 -4.29 -4.84
CA GLN A 82 10.48 -5.29 -4.94
C GLN A 82 11.00 -6.66 -4.45
N PRO A 83 10.12 -7.65 -4.19
CA PRO A 83 10.54 -9.03 -3.99
C PRO A 83 11.43 -9.47 -5.14
N SER A 84 12.49 -10.25 -4.87
CA SER A 84 13.37 -10.70 -5.94
C SER A 84 12.62 -11.55 -6.96
N ALA A 85 12.98 -11.44 -8.23
CA ALA A 85 12.35 -12.24 -9.29
C ALA A 85 12.42 -13.74 -8.99
N GLY A 86 13.54 -14.21 -8.42
CA GLY A 86 13.71 -15.62 -8.05
C GLY A 86 12.72 -16.08 -6.98
N ILE A 87 12.45 -15.26 -5.95
CA ILE A 87 11.45 -15.59 -4.92
C ILE A 87 10.03 -15.65 -5.51
N ILE A 88 9.69 -14.73 -6.42
CA ILE A 88 8.39 -14.73 -7.10
C ILE A 88 8.28 -15.98 -7.98
N GLU A 89 9.31 -16.29 -8.75
CA GLU A 89 9.36 -17.45 -9.67
C GLU A 89 9.22 -18.77 -8.90
N GLU A 90 10.03 -18.99 -7.86
CA GLU A 90 9.96 -20.17 -7.00
C GLU A 90 8.55 -20.35 -6.38
N CYS A 91 7.95 -19.26 -5.91
CA CYS A 91 6.59 -19.26 -5.38
C CYS A 91 5.58 -19.70 -6.45
N PHE A 92 5.63 -19.10 -7.64
CA PHE A 92 4.67 -19.37 -8.71
C PHE A 92 4.86 -20.76 -9.32
N GLU A 93 6.09 -21.26 -9.45
CA GLU A 93 6.37 -22.65 -9.83
C GLU A 93 5.76 -23.63 -8.82
N SER A 94 5.93 -23.36 -7.52
CA SER A 94 5.32 -24.18 -6.46
C SER A 94 3.79 -24.16 -6.54
N LEU A 95 3.17 -23.02 -6.81
CA LEU A 95 1.72 -22.90 -7.00
C LEU A 95 1.25 -23.71 -8.22
N LYS A 96 1.97 -23.61 -9.34
CA LYS A 96 1.68 -24.40 -10.55
C LYS A 96 1.77 -25.89 -10.28
N ALA A 97 2.82 -26.34 -9.60
CA ALA A 97 2.98 -27.76 -9.22
C ALA A 97 1.86 -28.25 -8.32
N GLN A 98 1.25 -27.38 -7.51
CA GLN A 98 0.09 -27.68 -6.69
C GLN A 98 -1.23 -27.67 -7.46
N GLY A 99 -1.22 -27.35 -8.76
CA GLY A 99 -2.40 -27.28 -9.62
C GLY A 99 -3.20 -25.99 -9.48
N VAL A 100 -2.57 -24.88 -9.05
CA VAL A 100 -3.19 -23.56 -9.08
C VAL A 100 -3.34 -23.11 -10.53
N GLU A 101 -4.55 -22.67 -10.88
CA GLU A 101 -4.91 -22.23 -12.23
C GLU A 101 -4.99 -20.72 -12.36
N LEU A 102 -5.25 -20.03 -11.24
CA LEU A 102 -5.35 -18.56 -11.19
C LEU A 102 -4.66 -18.01 -9.94
N ILE A 103 -3.89 -16.96 -10.10
CA ILE A 103 -3.35 -16.15 -9.01
C ILE A 103 -4.13 -14.84 -8.97
N ILE A 104 -4.69 -14.48 -7.81
CA ILE A 104 -5.22 -13.14 -7.54
C ILE A 104 -4.21 -12.44 -6.64
N ALA A 105 -3.61 -11.37 -7.15
CA ALA A 105 -2.55 -10.65 -6.45
C ALA A 105 -2.94 -9.20 -6.14
N VAL A 106 -2.66 -8.77 -4.90
CA VAL A 106 -2.79 -7.36 -4.47
C VAL A 106 -1.46 -6.91 -3.89
N PRO A 107 -0.45 -6.65 -4.72
CA PRO A 107 0.84 -6.14 -4.26
C PRO A 107 0.83 -4.63 -4.07
N ILE A 108 1.95 -4.07 -3.61
CA ILE A 108 2.17 -2.62 -3.58
C ILE A 108 1.91 -2.01 -4.97
N CYS A 109 1.27 -0.84 -5.00
CA CYS A 109 0.78 -0.22 -6.22
C CYS A 109 1.90 0.11 -7.24
N ASN A 110 1.52 0.16 -8.51
CA ASN A 110 2.41 0.40 -9.65
C ASN A 110 3.13 1.76 -9.59
N GLY A 111 2.49 2.76 -8.98
CA GLY A 111 3.09 4.09 -8.82
C GLY A 111 4.30 4.11 -7.88
N LEU A 112 4.42 3.12 -6.99
CA LEU A 112 5.48 3.01 -5.98
C LEU A 112 6.51 1.91 -6.30
N SER A 113 6.13 0.82 -6.99
CA SER A 113 6.97 -0.34 -7.23
C SER A 113 6.69 -1.02 -8.57
N GLY A 114 7.68 -1.73 -9.11
CA GLY A 114 7.54 -2.59 -10.28
C GLY A 114 6.98 -3.99 -9.98
N THR A 115 6.55 -4.28 -8.76
CA THR A 115 6.13 -5.62 -8.30
C THR A 115 5.03 -6.21 -9.19
N ILE A 116 4.00 -5.43 -9.53
CA ILE A 116 2.91 -5.86 -10.43
C ILE A 116 3.45 -6.34 -11.77
N SER A 117 4.33 -5.55 -12.39
CA SER A 117 4.90 -5.88 -13.70
C SER A 117 5.76 -7.13 -13.65
N THR A 118 6.54 -7.32 -12.58
CA THR A 118 7.40 -8.49 -12.41
C THR A 118 6.56 -9.75 -12.15
N MET A 119 5.55 -9.69 -11.27
CA MET A 119 4.64 -10.81 -11.04
C MET A 119 3.92 -11.22 -12.32
N THR A 120 3.41 -10.26 -13.08
CA THR A 120 2.72 -10.53 -14.35
C THR A 120 3.65 -11.18 -15.38
N ALA A 121 4.88 -10.70 -15.52
CA ALA A 121 5.85 -11.25 -16.45
C ALA A 121 6.23 -12.70 -16.09
N ILE A 122 6.45 -12.99 -14.80
CA ILE A 122 6.79 -14.35 -14.32
C ILE A 122 5.59 -15.29 -14.48
N ALA A 123 4.39 -14.88 -14.11
CA ALA A 123 3.20 -15.71 -14.29
C ALA A 123 2.99 -16.09 -15.76
N ASN A 124 3.17 -15.12 -16.67
CA ASN A 124 3.09 -15.36 -18.12
C ASN A 124 4.17 -16.33 -18.61
N SER A 125 5.41 -16.23 -18.11
CA SER A 125 6.51 -17.16 -18.49
C SER A 125 6.25 -18.58 -18.02
N LEU A 126 5.52 -18.74 -16.93
CA LEU A 126 5.11 -20.01 -16.34
C LEU A 126 3.76 -20.54 -16.87
N ASP A 127 3.10 -19.79 -17.76
CA ASP A 127 1.73 -20.11 -18.27
C ASP A 127 0.74 -20.32 -17.10
N ILE A 128 0.72 -19.38 -16.14
CA ILE A 128 -0.26 -19.31 -15.05
C ILE A 128 -1.07 -18.03 -15.24
N LYS A 129 -2.39 -18.14 -15.15
CA LYS A 129 -3.26 -16.94 -15.16
C LYS A 129 -3.02 -16.11 -13.90
N ILE A 130 -2.90 -14.80 -14.05
CA ILE A 130 -2.77 -13.87 -12.92
C ILE A 130 -3.65 -12.64 -13.11
N ILE A 131 -4.30 -12.22 -12.03
CA ILE A 131 -5.01 -10.94 -11.92
C ILE A 131 -4.31 -10.12 -10.86
N CYS A 132 -3.59 -9.08 -11.29
CA CYS A 132 -2.99 -8.11 -10.38
C CYS A 132 -3.89 -6.90 -10.21
N ILE A 133 -4.26 -6.60 -8.97
CA ILE A 133 -5.11 -5.47 -8.60
C ILE A 133 -4.20 -4.31 -8.17
N ASP A 134 -4.16 -3.24 -8.96
CA ASP A 134 -3.48 -2.00 -8.60
C ASP A 134 -4.41 -1.14 -7.73
N THR A 135 -4.07 -1.03 -6.45
CA THR A 135 -4.86 -0.26 -5.47
C THR A 135 -4.62 1.26 -5.57
N TYR A 136 -3.61 1.70 -6.32
CA TYR A 136 -3.09 3.07 -6.37
C TYR A 136 -2.64 3.63 -5.01
N VAL A 137 -2.52 2.81 -4.02
CA VAL A 137 -2.02 3.08 -2.66
C VAL A 137 -1.29 1.83 -2.15
N THR A 138 -1.05 1.74 -0.83
CA THR A 138 -0.43 0.58 -0.18
C THR A 138 -0.92 0.46 1.26
N ALA A 139 -0.26 -0.32 2.09
CA ALA A 139 -0.53 -0.49 3.51
C ALA A 139 -1.94 -1.06 3.79
N VAL A 140 -2.77 -0.34 4.55
CA VAL A 140 -4.03 -0.88 5.09
C VAL A 140 -5.04 -1.21 3.99
N VAL A 141 -5.12 -0.42 2.92
CA VAL A 141 -6.03 -0.73 1.79
C VAL A 141 -5.57 -1.98 1.05
N GLN A 142 -4.26 -2.17 0.87
CA GLN A 142 -3.70 -3.37 0.27
C GLN A 142 -4.04 -4.61 1.12
N ASP A 143 -3.84 -4.54 2.44
CA ASP A 143 -4.22 -5.58 3.40
C ASP A 143 -5.73 -5.85 3.39
N TYR A 144 -6.52 -4.79 3.49
CA TYR A 144 -7.98 -4.90 3.49
C TYR A 144 -8.49 -5.60 2.22
N LEU A 145 -7.98 -5.23 1.06
CA LEU A 145 -8.42 -5.79 -0.21
C LEU A 145 -8.02 -7.27 -0.35
N ILE A 146 -6.76 -7.63 -0.12
CA ILE A 146 -6.36 -9.04 -0.29
C ILE A 146 -7.12 -9.97 0.67
N THR A 147 -7.30 -9.54 1.92
CA THR A 147 -8.03 -10.32 2.94
C THR A 147 -9.51 -10.45 2.59
N ASN A 148 -10.16 -9.36 2.17
CA ASN A 148 -11.58 -9.41 1.84
C ASN A 148 -11.85 -10.08 0.48
N ILE A 149 -11.00 -9.92 -0.53
CA ILE A 149 -11.13 -10.63 -1.81
C ILE A 149 -11.12 -12.14 -1.57
N LYS A 150 -10.16 -12.63 -0.77
CA LYS A 150 -10.13 -14.04 -0.38
C LYS A 150 -11.41 -14.46 0.33
N LYS A 151 -11.83 -13.69 1.34
CA LYS A 151 -13.07 -13.95 2.09
C LYS A 151 -14.29 -14.00 1.16
N TRP A 152 -14.46 -13.02 0.29
CA TRP A 152 -15.58 -12.97 -0.65
C TRP A 152 -15.56 -14.12 -1.65
N TYR A 153 -14.36 -14.52 -2.09
CA TYR A 153 -14.20 -15.70 -2.93
C TYR A 153 -14.62 -16.98 -2.20
N ASP A 154 -14.18 -17.16 -0.95
CA ASP A 154 -14.54 -18.31 -0.11
C ASP A 154 -16.06 -18.34 0.22
N GLU A 155 -16.70 -17.17 0.33
CA GLU A 155 -18.15 -17.01 0.47
C GLU A 155 -18.93 -17.30 -0.83
N GLY A 156 -18.24 -17.55 -1.94
CA GLY A 156 -18.85 -17.85 -3.23
C GLY A 156 -19.39 -16.65 -4.00
N LYS A 157 -18.95 -15.41 -3.68
CA LYS A 157 -19.29 -14.26 -4.50
C LYS A 157 -18.75 -14.41 -5.92
N SER A 158 -19.52 -13.96 -6.89
CA SER A 158 -19.07 -13.92 -8.28
C SER A 158 -17.91 -12.94 -8.49
N HIS A 159 -17.12 -13.19 -9.50
CA HIS A 159 -16.01 -12.28 -9.85
C HIS A 159 -16.49 -10.85 -10.11
N LEU A 160 -17.66 -10.68 -10.72
CA LEU A 160 -18.25 -9.36 -10.98
C LEU A 160 -18.61 -8.64 -9.68
N GLU A 161 -19.19 -9.34 -8.70
CA GLU A 161 -19.49 -8.75 -7.38
C GLU A 161 -18.20 -8.33 -6.68
N ILE A 162 -17.16 -9.18 -6.69
CA ILE A 162 -15.85 -8.86 -6.11
C ILE A 162 -15.24 -7.64 -6.82
N GLN A 163 -15.29 -7.58 -8.14
CA GLN A 163 -14.78 -6.45 -8.92
C GLN A 163 -15.46 -5.14 -8.51
N ILE A 164 -16.79 -5.13 -8.41
CA ILE A 164 -17.55 -3.94 -8.00
C ILE A 164 -17.14 -3.48 -6.60
N LEU A 165 -16.99 -4.41 -5.64
CA LEU A 165 -16.57 -4.09 -4.28
C LEU A 165 -15.15 -3.50 -4.26
N VAL A 166 -14.22 -4.11 -4.99
CA VAL A 166 -12.83 -3.63 -5.12
C VAL A 166 -12.79 -2.23 -5.74
N GLU A 167 -13.51 -2.00 -6.82
CA GLU A 167 -13.56 -0.69 -7.49
C GLU A 167 -14.14 0.40 -6.58
N ASN A 168 -15.19 0.10 -5.81
CA ASN A 168 -15.78 1.04 -4.86
C ASN A 168 -14.79 1.44 -3.77
N ILE A 169 -14.06 0.47 -3.21
CA ILE A 169 -13.02 0.73 -2.20
C ILE A 169 -11.91 1.59 -2.79
N ILE A 170 -11.36 1.21 -3.95
CA ILE A 170 -10.28 1.96 -4.61
C ILE A 170 -10.72 3.40 -4.92
N ASN A 171 -11.94 3.58 -5.45
CA ASN A 171 -12.45 4.90 -5.81
C ASN A 171 -12.71 5.81 -4.60
N SER A 172 -12.98 5.24 -3.41
CA SER A 172 -13.16 5.98 -2.16
C SER A 172 -11.86 6.19 -1.38
N THR A 173 -10.75 5.59 -1.85
CA THR A 173 -9.48 5.60 -1.13
C THR A 173 -8.67 6.86 -1.37
N ASN A 174 -8.16 7.43 -0.28
CA ASN A 174 -7.10 8.45 -0.33
C ASN A 174 -6.09 8.23 0.80
N THR A 175 -4.86 8.62 0.58
CA THR A 175 -3.79 8.64 1.59
C THR A 175 -3.17 10.01 1.60
N LEU A 176 -3.20 10.67 2.75
CA LEU A 176 -2.54 11.95 3.01
C LEU A 176 -1.27 11.70 3.82
N LEU A 177 -0.19 12.40 3.48
CA LEU A 177 1.11 12.25 4.13
C LEU A 177 1.60 13.62 4.58
N VAL A 178 1.98 13.71 5.84
CA VAL A 178 2.60 14.89 6.44
C VAL A 178 4.00 14.51 6.91
N PRO A 179 5.03 14.74 6.10
CA PRO A 179 6.40 14.45 6.46
C PRO A 179 6.97 15.52 7.40
N GLU A 180 7.89 15.13 8.27
CA GLU A 180 8.72 16.07 9.02
C GLU A 180 9.79 16.70 8.11
N THR A 181 10.35 15.90 7.19
CA THR A 181 11.29 16.33 6.15
C THR A 181 10.94 15.68 4.80
N LEU A 182 11.38 16.28 3.69
CA LEU A 182 11.19 15.71 2.35
C LEU A 182 12.38 14.86 1.87
N GLU A 183 13.42 14.75 2.66
CA GLU A 183 14.68 14.13 2.24
C GLU A 183 14.49 12.70 1.75
N GLN A 184 13.82 11.85 2.54
CA GLN A 184 13.57 10.44 2.19
C GLN A 184 12.64 10.31 0.99
N PHE A 185 11.61 11.15 0.90
CA PHE A 185 10.72 11.18 -0.25
C PHE A 185 11.46 11.49 -1.57
N ILE A 186 12.34 12.48 -1.55
CA ILE A 186 13.13 12.90 -2.72
C ILE A 186 14.12 11.81 -3.09
N ARG A 187 14.85 11.28 -2.11
CA ARG A 187 15.80 10.17 -2.31
C ARG A 187 15.11 8.94 -2.86
N GLY A 188 13.92 8.63 -2.38
CA GLY A 188 13.12 7.50 -2.82
C GLY A 188 12.66 7.57 -4.27
N GLY A 189 12.48 8.76 -4.83
CA GLY A 189 12.12 8.95 -6.23
C GLY A 189 10.71 8.50 -6.62
N ARG A 190 9.78 8.30 -5.68
CA ARG A 190 8.38 7.88 -5.91
C ARG A 190 7.42 9.07 -5.98
N MET A 191 7.94 10.28 -5.93
CA MET A 191 7.18 11.52 -6.09
C MET A 191 6.95 11.86 -7.57
N THR A 192 5.87 12.60 -7.83
CA THR A 192 5.72 13.26 -9.14
C THR A 192 6.85 14.29 -9.35
N PRO A 193 7.23 14.59 -10.59
CA PRO A 193 8.26 15.62 -10.87
C PRO A 193 7.93 16.99 -10.27
N LEU A 194 6.65 17.32 -10.14
CA LEU A 194 6.19 18.57 -9.53
C LEU A 194 6.39 18.57 -8.01
N ALA A 195 6.01 17.48 -7.34
CA ALA A 195 6.17 17.34 -5.90
C ALA A 195 7.66 17.29 -5.49
N ALA A 196 8.52 16.65 -6.28
CA ALA A 196 9.95 16.58 -6.00
C ALA A 196 10.64 17.97 -5.96
N LYS A 197 10.12 18.96 -6.70
CA LYS A 197 10.63 20.33 -6.67
C LYS A 197 10.41 21.05 -5.34
N LEU A 198 9.52 20.55 -4.48
CA LEU A 198 9.27 21.13 -3.15
C LEU A 198 10.48 21.10 -2.24
N GLY A 199 11.37 20.12 -2.40
CA GLY A 199 12.59 20.01 -1.60
C GLY A 199 13.55 21.20 -1.71
N GLN A 200 13.37 22.06 -2.71
CA GLN A 200 14.13 23.30 -2.88
C GLN A 200 13.54 24.48 -2.11
N LEU A 201 12.35 24.35 -1.55
CA LEU A 201 11.66 25.45 -0.85
C LEU A 201 11.94 25.38 0.66
N LEU A 202 12.45 26.47 1.20
CA LEU A 202 12.74 26.61 2.62
C LEU A 202 11.46 26.88 3.43
N LYS A 203 11.40 26.32 4.64
CA LYS A 203 10.37 26.64 5.65
C LYS A 203 8.92 26.35 5.20
N ILE A 204 8.72 25.30 4.42
CA ILE A 204 7.38 24.79 4.10
C ILE A 204 7.26 23.32 4.53
N ILE A 205 6.07 22.95 4.92
CA ILE A 205 5.68 21.55 5.17
C ILE A 205 4.55 21.24 4.19
N PRO A 206 4.75 20.28 3.27
CA PRO A 206 3.69 19.87 2.37
C PRO A 206 2.70 18.94 3.06
N VAL A 207 1.45 18.98 2.61
CA VAL A 207 0.54 17.86 2.69
C VAL A 207 0.62 17.16 1.34
N LEU A 208 1.08 15.92 1.35
CA LEU A 208 1.20 15.07 0.17
C LEU A 208 0.00 14.14 0.08
N GLN A 209 -0.25 13.58 -1.09
CA GLN A 209 -1.33 12.62 -1.32
C GLN A 209 -0.90 11.49 -2.25
N ILE A 210 -1.52 10.32 -2.07
CA ILE A 210 -1.43 9.18 -2.98
C ILE A 210 -2.85 8.63 -3.16
N ASN A 211 -3.28 8.49 -4.39
CA ASN A 211 -4.58 7.92 -4.76
C ASN A 211 -4.64 7.59 -6.26
N LYS A 212 -5.80 7.18 -6.74
CA LYS A 212 -6.03 6.87 -8.17
C LYS A 212 -5.76 8.07 -9.08
N LYS A 213 -6.09 9.31 -8.64
CA LYS A 213 -5.88 10.54 -9.45
C LYS A 213 -4.38 10.84 -9.64
N THR A 214 -3.54 10.45 -8.69
CA THR A 214 -2.09 10.60 -8.78
C THR A 214 -1.41 9.40 -9.44
N ALA A 215 -2.20 8.43 -9.96
CA ALA A 215 -1.72 7.16 -10.50
C ALA A 215 -0.80 6.40 -9.53
N GLY A 216 -1.11 6.45 -8.22
CA GLY A 216 -0.32 5.80 -7.17
C GLY A 216 1.03 6.45 -6.87
N LYS A 217 1.32 7.62 -7.40
CA LYS A 217 2.54 8.39 -7.07
C LYS A 217 2.27 9.42 -5.99
N VAL A 218 3.32 9.71 -5.21
CA VAL A 218 3.26 10.78 -4.22
C VAL A 218 3.19 12.13 -4.92
N ASP A 219 2.14 12.89 -4.69
CA ASP A 219 1.95 14.23 -5.25
C ASP A 219 1.62 15.24 -4.16
N THR A 220 1.67 16.51 -4.50
CA THR A 220 1.39 17.61 -3.56
C THR A 220 -0.09 17.94 -3.56
N LEU A 221 -0.73 17.82 -2.41
CA LEU A 221 -2.07 18.38 -2.21
C LEU A 221 -1.98 19.88 -1.94
N THR A 222 -1.18 20.29 -0.94
CA THR A 222 -0.98 21.69 -0.56
C THR A 222 0.32 21.90 0.21
N LYS A 223 0.60 23.16 0.58
CA LYS A 223 1.80 23.58 1.31
C LYS A 223 1.43 24.53 2.44
N VAL A 224 2.00 24.31 3.60
CA VAL A 224 1.80 25.15 4.78
C VAL A 224 3.13 25.44 5.48
N ARG A 225 3.12 26.22 6.57
CA ARG A 225 4.34 26.64 7.24
C ARG A 225 4.68 25.83 8.50
N THR A 226 3.72 25.09 9.04
CA THR A 226 3.92 24.34 10.29
C THR A 226 3.33 22.95 10.19
N PHE A 227 3.93 21.97 10.88
CA PHE A 227 3.46 20.59 10.95
C PHE A 227 2.03 20.49 11.47
N ARG A 228 1.72 21.23 12.54
CA ARG A 228 0.38 21.31 13.11
C ARG A 228 -0.66 21.80 12.08
N LYS A 229 -0.31 22.83 11.28
CA LYS A 229 -1.21 23.32 10.22
C LYS A 229 -1.36 22.29 9.11
N ALA A 230 -0.32 21.52 8.80
CA ALA A 230 -0.40 20.45 7.82
C ALA A 230 -1.37 19.34 8.26
N LEU A 231 -1.29 18.90 9.53
CA LEU A 231 -2.22 17.93 10.09
C LEU A 231 -3.67 18.47 10.10
N SER A 232 -3.89 19.68 10.57
CA SER A 232 -5.22 20.32 10.52
C SER A 232 -5.77 20.39 9.10
N THR A 233 -4.92 20.73 8.12
CA THR A 233 -5.32 20.76 6.71
C THR A 233 -5.66 19.37 6.17
N ALA A 234 -4.93 18.34 6.59
CA ALA A 234 -5.26 16.96 6.22
C ALA A 234 -6.62 16.52 6.80
N VAL A 235 -6.92 16.88 8.05
CA VAL A 235 -8.24 16.62 8.67
C VAL A 235 -9.37 17.36 7.92
N ASP A 236 -9.15 18.62 7.55
CA ASP A 236 -10.11 19.41 6.78
C ASP A 236 -10.34 18.82 5.37
N GLU A 237 -9.31 18.21 4.76
CA GLU A 237 -9.44 17.51 3.47
C GLU A 237 -10.31 16.26 3.59
N ILE A 238 -10.06 15.43 4.61
CA ILE A 238 -10.85 14.23 4.89
C ILE A 238 -12.32 14.58 5.16
N ALA A 239 -12.59 15.70 5.83
CA ALA A 239 -13.95 16.15 6.14
C ALA A 239 -14.79 16.42 4.88
N LYS A 240 -14.16 16.74 3.74
CA LYS A 240 -14.88 16.96 2.46
C LYS A 240 -15.55 15.70 1.93
N ASP A 241 -14.99 14.52 2.26
CA ASP A 241 -15.52 13.22 1.84
C ASP A 241 -16.58 12.66 2.80
N ASN A 242 -16.98 13.45 3.83
CA ASN A 242 -18.02 13.12 4.80
C ASN A 242 -17.87 11.70 5.39
N PRO A 243 -16.84 11.45 6.21
CA PRO A 243 -16.65 10.15 6.87
C PRO A 243 -17.84 9.75 7.72
N ASP A 244 -18.26 8.48 7.61
CA ASP A 244 -19.39 7.89 8.31
C ASP A 244 -19.01 6.53 8.94
N GLU A 245 -19.98 5.77 9.45
CA GLU A 245 -19.80 4.47 10.08
C GLU A 245 -19.17 3.40 9.16
N ASN A 246 -19.23 3.60 7.84
CA ASN A 246 -18.60 2.73 6.84
C ASN A 246 -17.20 3.22 6.45
N THR A 247 -16.71 4.31 7.03
CA THR A 247 -15.38 4.83 6.73
C THR A 247 -14.36 4.29 7.73
N LEU A 248 -13.32 3.64 7.22
CA LEU A 248 -12.12 3.33 7.99
C LEU A 248 -11.08 4.41 7.77
N ILE A 249 -10.62 5.03 8.86
CA ILE A 249 -9.53 6.00 8.87
C ILE A 249 -8.38 5.39 9.66
N THR A 250 -7.22 5.27 9.04
CA THR A 250 -6.00 4.79 9.68
C THR A 250 -4.97 5.90 9.76
N ILE A 251 -4.57 6.22 10.98
CA ILE A 251 -3.45 7.12 11.26
C ILE A 251 -2.20 6.24 11.43
N ALA A 252 -1.26 6.37 10.52
CA ALA A 252 0.00 5.63 10.57
C ALA A 252 1.17 6.58 10.85
N HIS A 253 2.14 6.14 11.64
CA HIS A 253 3.28 6.98 12.02
C HIS A 253 4.62 6.27 11.86
N VAL A 254 5.69 7.05 11.70
CA VAL A 254 7.07 6.57 11.76
C VAL A 254 7.72 7.12 13.03
N ALA A 255 7.74 6.30 14.09
CA ALA A 255 8.30 6.65 15.39
C ALA A 255 7.78 7.99 15.99
N ASN A 256 6.52 8.34 15.73
CA ASN A 256 5.87 9.58 16.19
C ASN A 256 4.49 9.28 16.82
N VAL A 257 4.47 8.36 17.78
CA VAL A 257 3.23 7.88 18.42
C VAL A 257 2.48 9.01 19.13
N SER A 258 3.20 9.97 19.75
CA SER A 258 2.57 11.07 20.48
C SER A 258 1.69 11.92 19.57
N GLU A 259 2.22 12.33 18.41
CA GLU A 259 1.45 13.14 17.46
C GLU A 259 0.32 12.33 16.80
N ALA A 260 0.56 11.04 16.53
CA ALA A 260 -0.48 10.15 16.02
C ALA A 260 -1.66 10.02 16.99
N MET A 261 -1.39 9.92 18.29
CA MET A 261 -2.44 9.86 19.34
C MET A 261 -3.17 11.19 19.53
N ASN A 262 -2.46 12.34 19.45
CA ASN A 262 -3.10 13.65 19.46
C ASN A 262 -4.06 13.80 18.26
N LEU A 263 -3.62 13.35 17.10
CA LEU A 263 -4.44 13.37 15.89
C LEU A 263 -5.63 12.41 16.00
N TYR A 264 -5.43 11.24 16.60
CA TYR A 264 -6.50 10.26 16.86
C TYR A 264 -7.64 10.90 17.68
N HIS A 265 -7.32 11.58 18.79
CA HIS A 265 -8.33 12.26 19.61
C HIS A 265 -9.06 13.35 18.81
N THR A 266 -8.31 14.18 18.08
CA THR A 266 -8.88 15.23 17.23
C THR A 266 -9.84 14.65 16.17
N MET A 267 -9.46 13.55 15.54
CA MET A 267 -10.28 12.92 14.50
C MET A 267 -11.49 12.18 15.06
N THR A 268 -11.37 11.56 16.24
CA THR A 268 -12.49 10.90 16.92
C THR A 268 -13.56 11.92 17.32
N GLU A 269 -13.17 13.11 17.78
CA GLU A 269 -14.10 14.20 18.03
C GLU A 269 -14.75 14.74 16.75
N ARG A 270 -13.97 14.83 15.67
CA ARG A 270 -14.42 15.40 14.38
C ARG A 270 -15.30 14.45 13.58
N PHE A 271 -15.03 13.14 13.66
CA PHE A 271 -15.70 12.07 12.90
C PHE A 271 -16.20 10.95 13.84
N PRO A 272 -17.18 11.23 14.71
CA PRO A 272 -17.53 10.32 15.81
C PRO A 272 -18.15 9.00 15.37
N THR A 273 -18.60 8.88 14.12
CA THR A 273 -19.16 7.64 13.57
C THR A 273 -18.14 6.82 12.78
N ALA A 274 -17.05 7.43 12.31
CA ALA A 274 -16.03 6.71 11.55
C ALA A 274 -15.22 5.75 12.42
N LYS A 275 -14.75 4.67 11.83
CA LYS A 275 -13.83 3.73 12.49
C LYS A 275 -12.41 4.30 12.37
N ILE A 276 -11.77 4.60 13.50
CA ILE A 276 -10.45 5.21 13.51
C ILE A 276 -9.46 4.30 14.25
N GLN A 277 -8.29 4.08 13.68
CA GLN A 277 -7.20 3.31 14.29
C GLN A 277 -5.85 3.99 14.13
N VAL A 278 -4.90 3.63 14.99
CA VAL A 278 -3.51 4.07 14.92
C VAL A 278 -2.61 2.86 14.72
N ILE A 279 -1.68 2.96 13.78
CA ILE A 279 -0.69 1.92 13.51
C ILE A 279 0.70 2.52 13.30
N GLU A 280 1.71 1.69 13.36
CA GLU A 280 3.03 2.04 12.80
C GLU A 280 3.04 1.83 11.29
N LEU A 281 3.68 2.73 10.57
CA LEU A 281 3.78 2.63 9.10
C LEU A 281 4.64 1.41 8.70
N PRO A 282 4.26 0.62 7.67
CA PRO A 282 5.08 -0.50 7.19
C PRO A 282 6.51 -0.09 6.89
N ASN A 283 7.50 -0.95 7.18
CA ASN A 283 8.92 -0.62 7.08
C ASN A 283 9.31 -0.08 5.70
N ALA A 284 8.94 -0.79 4.62
CA ALA A 284 9.26 -0.36 3.27
C ALA A 284 8.73 1.04 2.95
N ILE A 285 7.59 1.42 3.54
CA ILE A 285 7.01 2.75 3.37
C ILE A 285 7.70 3.75 4.29
N ALA A 286 8.00 3.36 5.54
CA ALA A 286 8.72 4.20 6.51
C ALA A 286 10.09 4.65 5.98
N VAL A 287 10.82 3.77 5.29
CA VAL A 287 12.10 4.08 4.63
C VAL A 287 11.98 5.26 3.65
N HIS A 288 10.85 5.37 2.94
CA HIS A 288 10.61 6.43 1.96
C HIS A 288 9.95 7.68 2.56
N THR A 289 9.27 7.56 3.69
CA THR A 289 8.56 8.68 4.32
C THR A 289 9.35 9.35 5.43
N GLY A 290 10.25 8.62 6.07
CA GLY A 290 11.16 9.12 7.10
C GLY A 290 10.56 9.15 8.50
N ILE A 291 11.45 9.28 9.47
CA ILE A 291 11.10 9.45 10.89
C ILE A 291 10.24 10.71 11.05
N GLY A 292 9.25 10.64 11.94
CA GLY A 292 8.34 11.74 12.25
C GLY A 292 7.14 11.86 11.31
N CYS A 293 7.14 11.16 10.16
CA CYS A 293 6.02 11.21 9.21
C CYS A 293 4.72 10.68 9.84
N ILE A 294 3.62 11.41 9.59
CA ILE A 294 2.25 10.96 9.83
C ILE A 294 1.57 10.74 8.47
N ALA A 295 0.99 9.55 8.30
CA ALA A 295 0.16 9.20 7.16
C ALA A 295 -1.29 8.98 7.63
N ILE A 296 -2.25 9.43 6.85
CA ILE A 296 -3.68 9.20 7.12
C ILE A 296 -4.27 8.57 5.88
N GLN A 297 -4.63 7.30 5.98
CA GLN A 297 -5.27 6.57 4.90
C GLN A 297 -6.73 6.34 5.26
N TYR A 298 -7.65 6.63 4.34
CA TYR A 298 -9.08 6.44 4.57
C TYR A 298 -9.78 5.93 3.32
N PHE A 299 -10.84 5.15 3.53
CA PHE A 299 -11.68 4.58 2.48
C PHE A 299 -13.02 4.10 3.05
N LYS A 300 -14.01 3.88 2.18
CA LYS A 300 -15.28 3.24 2.53
C LYS A 300 -15.10 1.72 2.58
N THR A 301 -15.43 1.12 3.70
CA THR A 301 -15.51 -0.34 3.85
C THR A 301 -16.83 -0.87 3.27
N CYS A 302 -16.87 -2.16 2.92
CA CYS A 302 -18.09 -2.84 2.49
C CYS A 302 -18.80 -3.47 3.68
#